data_1e97e0ce26a57be59c06ca55e642d348
#
_entry.id   1e97e0ce26a57be59c06ca55e642d348
#
_cell.length_a   1.000
_cell.length_b   1.000
_cell.length_c   1.000
_cell.angle_alpha   90.00
_cell.angle_beta   90.00
_cell.angle_gamma   90.00
#
_symmetry.space_group_name_H-M   'P 1'
#
loop_
_entity.id
_entity.type
_entity.pdbx_description
1 polymer ?
#
loop_
_entity_poly.entity_id
_entity_poly.type
_entity_poly.pdbx_seq_one_letter_code
_entity_poly.pdbx_strand_id
1 'polypeptide(L)'
;MLKILKSKIYFLLILTSIASCAKNPVSGMPDFVTITEQQEVEMGRAYHKEILKNSKVLNNKELTKYYVELGEKIAKSSHRPDLNWKFTIIDDPTFNAFATPGGYVYFYRGLLAHFNSEAELAGVLSHEIAHITARHAVRGMSTAQVTNLLIGLAASSVPGGSISNSGFNLLNQIVNKGYSRKYESEADDIAKEYLGRNGYNQNAMANFLKTMKSADDLENEIAKKEGSPISAGYHNIFSTHPSTENRIEAMNRTESIAGKKNKDAFLKMIDGLPYGTSDEEGYMRYNTFYHPFFAIKFSIPKGWDLKN
;
A
#
# COMPACT_ATOMS: atom_id res chain seq x y z
N MET A 1 -16.51 -49.82 -2.79
CA MET A 1 -17.37 -48.70 -3.16
C MET A 1 -17.83 -47.85 -1.96
N LEU A 2 -18.39 -48.45 -0.90
CA LEU A 2 -18.95 -47.69 0.25
C LEU A 2 -17.92 -46.85 1.04
N LYS A 3 -16.66 -47.33 1.19
CA LYS A 3 -15.56 -46.58 1.86
C LYS A 3 -15.12 -45.36 1.06
N ILE A 4 -15.09 -45.47 -0.28
CA ILE A 4 -14.71 -44.33 -1.17
C ILE A 4 -15.82 -43.28 -1.19
N LEU A 5 -17.09 -43.70 -1.13
CA LEU A 5 -18.23 -42.77 -1.08
C LEU A 5 -18.26 -42.03 0.25
N LYS A 6 -18.02 -42.69 1.38
CA LYS A 6 -17.90 -42.06 2.70
C LYS A 6 -16.74 -41.06 2.75
N SER A 7 -15.57 -41.43 2.20
CA SER A 7 -14.41 -40.49 2.13
C SER A 7 -14.72 -39.24 1.31
N LYS A 8 -15.42 -39.38 0.18
CA LYS A 8 -15.85 -38.24 -0.65
C LYS A 8 -16.90 -37.35 0.06
N ILE A 9 -17.80 -37.96 0.82
CA ILE A 9 -18.81 -37.22 1.62
C ILE A 9 -18.15 -36.44 2.78
N TYR A 10 -17.20 -37.05 3.50
CA TYR A 10 -16.42 -36.37 4.53
C TYR A 10 -15.58 -35.23 3.94
N PHE A 11 -14.98 -35.44 2.77
CA PHE A 11 -14.22 -34.40 2.07
C PHE A 11 -15.13 -33.25 1.62
N LEU A 12 -16.32 -33.51 1.13
CA LEU A 12 -17.32 -32.50 0.76
C LEU A 12 -17.83 -31.74 1.99
N LEU A 13 -18.06 -32.43 3.12
CA LEU A 13 -18.47 -31.81 4.39
C LEU A 13 -17.36 -30.93 5.01
N ILE A 14 -16.10 -31.35 4.88
CA ILE A 14 -14.95 -30.51 5.30
C ILE A 14 -14.82 -29.29 4.40
N LEU A 15 -15.05 -29.42 3.09
CA LEU A 15 -15.03 -28.27 2.17
C LEU A 15 -16.14 -27.25 2.47
N THR A 16 -17.33 -27.70 2.88
CA THR A 16 -18.46 -26.82 3.24
C THR A 16 -18.28 -26.13 4.59
N SER A 17 -17.54 -26.74 5.53
CA SER A 17 -17.25 -26.13 6.83
C SER A 17 -16.14 -25.07 6.79
N ILE A 18 -15.33 -25.02 5.73
CA ILE A 18 -14.27 -24.02 5.55
C ILE A 18 -14.79 -22.75 4.84
N ALA A 19 -15.95 -22.83 4.19
CA ALA A 19 -16.57 -21.68 3.53
C ALA A 19 -17.20 -20.73 4.56
N SER A 20 -16.38 -20.00 5.29
CA SER A 20 -16.83 -18.82 6.03
C SER A 20 -17.14 -17.72 5.01
N CYS A 21 -18.38 -17.66 4.55
CA CYS A 21 -18.88 -16.52 3.78
C CYS A 21 -18.97 -15.33 4.74
N ALA A 22 -17.89 -14.56 4.86
CA ALA A 22 -17.94 -13.26 5.51
C ALA A 22 -18.62 -12.27 4.56
N LYS A 23 -19.39 -11.34 5.12
CA LYS A 23 -19.96 -10.24 4.34
C LYS A 23 -18.87 -9.23 4.02
N ASN A 24 -18.71 -8.88 2.74
CA ASN A 24 -17.81 -7.80 2.34
C ASN A 24 -18.32 -6.47 2.92
N PRO A 25 -17.50 -5.74 3.68
CA PRO A 25 -17.96 -4.51 4.34
C PRO A 25 -18.38 -3.40 3.37
N VAL A 26 -17.83 -3.38 2.15
CA VAL A 26 -18.10 -2.37 1.13
C VAL A 26 -19.31 -2.76 0.28
N SER A 27 -19.27 -3.93 -0.37
CA SER A 27 -20.32 -4.35 -1.30
C SER A 27 -21.54 -4.95 -0.61
N GLY A 28 -21.42 -5.37 0.65
CA GLY A 28 -22.44 -6.11 1.37
C GLY A 28 -22.65 -7.55 0.87
N MET A 29 -21.98 -7.97 -0.18
CA MET A 29 -22.10 -9.31 -0.76
C MET A 29 -21.25 -10.34 0.00
N PRO A 30 -21.60 -11.64 -0.09
CA PRO A 30 -20.76 -12.69 0.48
C PRO A 30 -19.36 -12.68 -0.13
N ASP A 31 -18.34 -12.71 0.70
CA ASP A 31 -16.94 -12.80 0.32
C ASP A 31 -16.36 -14.14 0.75
N PHE A 32 -15.59 -14.78 -0.13
CA PHE A 32 -14.86 -15.99 0.21
C PHE A 32 -13.55 -15.61 0.90
N VAL A 33 -13.53 -15.73 2.23
CA VAL A 33 -12.34 -15.49 3.05
C VAL A 33 -12.15 -16.58 4.06
N THR A 34 -10.90 -17.03 4.23
CA THR A 34 -10.49 -18.06 5.20
C THR A 34 -9.97 -17.46 6.50
N ILE A 35 -9.80 -16.15 6.53
CA ILE A 35 -9.23 -15.40 7.66
C ILE A 35 -10.36 -14.62 8.34
N THR A 36 -10.57 -14.87 9.63
CA THR A 36 -11.56 -14.14 10.44
C THR A 36 -11.12 -12.69 10.67
N GLU A 37 -12.04 -11.83 11.08
CA GLU A 37 -11.73 -10.43 11.40
C GLU A 37 -10.76 -10.33 12.59
N GLN A 38 -10.91 -11.17 13.59
CA GLN A 38 -9.97 -11.23 14.71
C GLN A 38 -8.55 -11.60 14.26
N GLN A 39 -8.41 -12.62 13.41
CA GLN A 39 -7.11 -13.02 12.85
C GLN A 39 -6.52 -11.92 11.98
N GLU A 40 -7.35 -11.21 11.20
CA GLU A 40 -6.94 -10.04 10.41
C GLU A 40 -6.32 -8.96 11.30
N VAL A 41 -6.98 -8.59 12.40
CA VAL A 41 -6.50 -7.57 13.34
C VAL A 41 -5.23 -8.02 14.06
N GLU A 42 -5.16 -9.26 14.49
CA GLU A 42 -3.97 -9.83 15.17
C GLU A 42 -2.75 -9.86 14.23
N MET A 43 -2.94 -10.27 12.98
CA MET A 43 -1.90 -10.27 11.94
C MET A 43 -1.38 -8.86 11.67
N GLY A 44 -2.29 -7.89 11.48
CA GLY A 44 -1.92 -6.49 11.29
C GLY A 44 -1.13 -5.94 12.47
N ARG A 45 -1.54 -6.25 13.70
CA ARG A 45 -0.83 -5.83 14.92
C ARG A 45 0.59 -6.41 14.99
N ALA A 46 0.75 -7.68 14.64
CA ALA A 46 2.07 -8.32 14.62
C ALA A 46 2.98 -7.70 13.57
N TYR A 47 2.44 -7.45 12.37
CA TYR A 47 3.15 -6.81 11.29
C TYR A 47 3.53 -5.35 11.60
N HIS A 48 2.64 -4.59 12.23
CA HIS A 48 2.91 -3.24 12.70
C HIS A 48 4.11 -3.17 13.65
N LYS A 49 4.18 -4.10 14.61
CA LYS A 49 5.33 -4.17 15.52
C LYS A 49 6.65 -4.40 14.78
N GLU A 50 6.63 -5.26 13.76
CA GLU A 50 7.83 -5.54 12.96
C GLU A 50 8.24 -4.33 12.11
N ILE A 51 7.26 -3.61 11.51
CA ILE A 51 7.55 -2.37 10.78
C ILE A 51 8.19 -1.33 11.71
N LEU A 52 7.61 -1.09 12.88
CA LEU A 52 8.14 -0.09 13.82
C LEU A 52 9.54 -0.45 14.36
N LYS A 53 9.88 -1.74 14.39
CA LYS A 53 11.23 -2.19 14.79
C LYS A 53 12.26 -1.92 13.69
N ASN A 54 11.87 -2.01 12.43
CA ASN A 54 12.75 -1.98 11.27
C ASN A 54 12.73 -0.64 10.51
N SER A 55 11.87 0.29 10.93
CA SER A 55 11.70 1.57 10.25
C SER A 55 11.82 2.73 11.23
N LYS A 56 12.42 3.83 10.76
CA LYS A 56 12.47 5.08 11.52
C LYS A 56 11.15 5.83 11.32
N VAL A 57 10.46 6.15 12.40
CA VAL A 57 9.24 6.97 12.37
C VAL A 57 9.61 8.45 12.31
N LEU A 58 8.92 9.22 11.47
CA LEU A 58 9.18 10.64 11.30
C LEU A 58 8.99 11.40 12.62
N ASN A 59 10.03 12.11 13.06
CA ASN A 59 10.01 12.94 14.26
C ASN A 59 9.60 14.39 13.93
N ASN A 60 8.36 14.56 13.43
CA ASN A 60 7.73 15.85 13.23
C ASN A 60 6.32 15.81 13.83
N LYS A 61 6.18 16.33 15.06
CA LYS A 61 4.92 16.21 15.82
C LYS A 61 3.74 16.90 15.14
N GLU A 62 3.96 18.05 14.53
CA GLU A 62 2.91 18.84 13.89
C GLU A 62 2.39 18.16 12.64
N LEU A 63 3.30 17.75 11.74
CA LEU A 63 2.94 17.02 10.53
C LEU A 63 2.32 15.65 10.84
N THR A 64 2.86 14.93 11.83
CA THR A 64 2.30 13.63 12.26
C THR A 64 0.88 13.80 12.79
N LYS A 65 0.64 14.82 13.63
CA LYS A 65 -0.70 15.12 14.15
C LYS A 65 -1.68 15.42 13.01
N TYR A 66 -1.28 16.31 12.09
CA TYR A 66 -2.08 16.67 10.92
C TYR A 66 -2.45 15.44 10.06
N TYR A 67 -1.47 14.58 9.78
CA TYR A 67 -1.65 13.35 9.02
C TYR A 67 -2.61 12.37 9.72
N VAL A 68 -2.43 12.17 11.02
CA VAL A 68 -3.30 11.31 11.84
C VAL A 68 -4.73 11.83 11.86
N GLU A 69 -4.94 13.12 12.13
CA GLU A 69 -6.27 13.74 12.15
C GLU A 69 -7.00 13.63 10.81
N LEU A 70 -6.28 13.80 9.70
CA LEU A 70 -6.84 13.62 8.36
C LEU A 70 -7.22 12.16 8.11
N GLY A 71 -6.32 11.21 8.45
CA GLY A 71 -6.56 9.79 8.29
C GLY A 71 -7.73 9.29 9.13
N GLU A 72 -7.80 9.66 10.40
CA GLU A 72 -8.92 9.32 11.30
C GLU A 72 -10.25 9.88 10.82
N LYS A 73 -10.27 11.10 10.30
CA LYS A 73 -11.46 11.72 9.73
C LYS A 73 -12.00 10.92 8.54
N ILE A 74 -11.12 10.50 7.62
CA ILE A 74 -11.51 9.68 6.46
C ILE A 74 -11.97 8.29 6.93
N ALA A 75 -11.22 7.67 7.83
CA ALA A 75 -11.52 6.35 8.38
C ALA A 75 -12.89 6.29 9.08
N LYS A 76 -13.25 7.33 9.83
CA LYS A 76 -14.58 7.45 10.46
C LYS A 76 -15.73 7.48 9.47
N SER A 77 -15.51 7.96 8.28
CA SER A 77 -16.51 7.98 7.19
C SER A 77 -16.44 6.75 6.28
N SER A 78 -15.54 5.83 6.55
CA SER A 78 -15.31 4.62 5.75
C SER A 78 -16.32 3.51 6.05
N HIS A 79 -16.23 2.39 5.33
CA HIS A 79 -17.09 1.22 5.57
C HIS A 79 -16.68 0.37 6.80
N ARG A 80 -15.56 0.70 7.47
CA ARG A 80 -15.12 0.03 8.72
C ARG A 80 -14.65 1.06 9.75
N PRO A 81 -15.53 1.98 10.22
CA PRO A 81 -15.17 3.08 11.13
C PRO A 81 -14.66 2.61 12.49
N ASP A 82 -15.07 1.41 12.92
CA ASP A 82 -14.81 0.88 14.26
C ASP A 82 -13.46 0.17 14.41
N LEU A 83 -12.67 0.05 13.31
CA LEU A 83 -11.31 -0.47 13.41
C LEU A 83 -10.42 0.47 14.24
N ASN A 84 -9.45 -0.12 14.94
CA ASN A 84 -8.43 0.66 15.64
C ASN A 84 -7.39 1.20 14.64
N TRP A 85 -7.74 2.26 13.93
CA TRP A 85 -6.93 2.87 12.89
C TRP A 85 -5.63 3.44 13.44
N LYS A 86 -4.53 3.22 12.73
CA LYS A 86 -3.20 3.73 13.02
C LYS A 86 -2.56 4.27 11.74
N PHE A 87 -2.16 5.52 11.80
CA PHE A 87 -1.51 6.22 10.69
C PHE A 87 -0.07 6.56 11.08
N THR A 88 0.89 6.12 10.30
CA THR A 88 2.32 6.25 10.58
C THR A 88 3.05 6.86 9.40
N ILE A 89 3.90 7.85 9.64
CA ILE A 89 4.83 8.37 8.63
C ILE A 89 6.19 7.73 8.90
N ILE A 90 6.72 7.02 7.92
CA ILE A 90 8.06 6.45 7.93
C ILE A 90 9.04 7.51 7.41
N ASP A 91 10.10 7.77 8.18
CA ASP A 91 11.16 8.70 7.81
C ASP A 91 12.13 8.07 6.82
N ASP A 92 11.69 7.97 5.58
CA ASP A 92 12.42 7.37 4.48
C ASP A 92 12.12 8.16 3.20
N PRO A 93 13.11 8.42 2.33
CA PRO A 93 12.92 9.19 1.11
C PRO A 93 12.14 8.47 0.01
N THR A 94 11.83 7.20 0.19
CA THR A 94 11.09 6.38 -0.79
C THR A 94 9.72 6.96 -1.10
N PHE A 95 9.30 6.85 -2.36
CA PHE A 95 7.97 7.25 -2.82
C PHE A 95 7.00 6.09 -2.70
N ASN A 96 6.47 5.87 -1.51
CA ASN A 96 5.53 4.78 -1.26
C ASN A 96 4.51 5.10 -0.18
N ALA A 97 3.37 4.42 -0.24
CA ALA A 97 2.40 4.27 0.82
C ALA A 97 1.89 2.84 0.78
N PHE A 98 1.45 2.32 1.88
CA PHE A 98 0.81 1.00 1.91
C PHE A 98 -0.07 0.85 3.14
N ALA A 99 -1.01 -0.09 3.03
CA ALA A 99 -1.88 -0.48 4.12
C ALA A 99 -1.70 -1.95 4.49
N THR A 100 -1.88 -2.26 5.77
CA THR A 100 -1.90 -3.63 6.26
C THR A 100 -3.23 -3.96 6.92
N PRO A 101 -3.63 -5.24 7.00
CA PRO A 101 -4.85 -5.65 7.65
C PRO A 101 -5.00 -5.06 9.06
N GLY A 102 -6.24 -4.88 9.51
CA GLY A 102 -6.53 -4.46 10.89
C GLY A 102 -6.44 -2.96 11.17
N GLY A 103 -6.32 -2.11 10.14
CA GLY A 103 -6.43 -0.66 10.28
C GLY A 103 -5.10 0.11 10.30
N TYR A 104 -4.02 -0.43 9.77
CA TYR A 104 -2.70 0.22 9.78
C TYR A 104 -2.35 0.79 8.41
N VAL A 105 -2.06 2.10 8.35
CA VAL A 105 -1.70 2.84 7.12
C VAL A 105 -0.36 3.53 7.29
N TYR A 106 0.51 3.39 6.30
CA TYR A 106 1.87 3.90 6.32
C TYR A 106 2.12 4.77 5.10
N PHE A 107 2.74 5.92 5.34
CA PHE A 107 3.25 6.80 4.29
C PHE A 107 4.74 6.99 4.49
N TYR A 108 5.48 7.03 3.41
CA TYR A 108 6.86 7.41 3.44
C TYR A 108 7.01 8.92 3.30
N ARG A 109 7.95 9.51 4.02
CA ARG A 109 8.24 10.94 3.97
C ARG A 109 8.45 11.44 2.54
N GLY A 110 9.18 10.65 1.72
CA GLY A 110 9.43 11.01 0.34
C GLY A 110 8.16 11.23 -0.48
N LEU A 111 7.11 10.44 -0.24
CA LEU A 111 5.84 10.59 -0.94
C LEU A 111 5.12 11.89 -0.57
N LEU A 112 5.21 12.33 0.69
CA LEU A 112 4.52 13.54 1.17
C LEU A 112 4.95 14.81 0.43
N ALA A 113 6.22 14.88 0.01
CA ALA A 113 6.76 16.01 -0.73
C ALA A 113 6.20 16.15 -2.17
N HIS A 114 5.51 15.13 -2.69
CA HIS A 114 4.97 15.11 -4.05
C HIS A 114 3.49 15.48 -4.14
N PHE A 115 2.80 15.66 -3.02
CA PHE A 115 1.43 16.12 -3.05
C PHE A 115 1.36 17.63 -3.26
N ASN A 116 0.45 18.07 -4.13
CA ASN A 116 0.21 19.49 -4.40
C ASN A 116 -0.91 20.09 -3.52
N SER A 117 -1.62 19.25 -2.76
CA SER A 117 -2.73 19.68 -1.91
C SER A 117 -3.12 18.60 -0.88
N GLU A 118 -3.81 19.03 0.19
CA GLU A 118 -4.43 18.10 1.15
C GLU A 118 -5.39 17.12 0.45
N ALA A 119 -6.09 17.56 -0.59
CA ALA A 119 -7.01 16.68 -1.32
C ALA A 119 -6.27 15.51 -2.00
N GLU A 120 -5.05 15.74 -2.54
CA GLU A 120 -4.24 14.66 -3.11
C GLU A 120 -3.76 13.68 -2.04
N LEU A 121 -3.28 14.18 -0.89
CA LEU A 121 -2.95 13.36 0.28
C LEU A 121 -4.18 12.57 0.75
N ALA A 122 -5.35 13.23 0.87
CA ALA A 122 -6.60 12.58 1.23
C ALA A 122 -7.01 11.52 0.21
N GLY A 123 -6.70 11.72 -1.08
CA GLY A 123 -6.95 10.75 -2.15
C GLY A 123 -6.18 9.45 -1.94
N VAL A 124 -4.88 9.55 -1.71
CA VAL A 124 -4.04 8.37 -1.46
C VAL A 124 -4.37 7.73 -0.11
N LEU A 125 -4.61 8.53 0.94
CA LEU A 125 -5.13 7.99 2.22
C LEU A 125 -6.44 7.22 2.05
N SER A 126 -7.37 7.76 1.26
CA SER A 126 -8.65 7.10 0.96
C SER A 126 -8.44 5.79 0.22
N HIS A 127 -7.48 5.72 -0.68
CA HIS A 127 -7.12 4.52 -1.42
C HIS A 127 -6.53 3.44 -0.50
N GLU A 128 -5.61 3.80 0.40
CA GLU A 128 -5.06 2.88 1.39
C GLU A 128 -6.13 2.37 2.38
N ILE A 129 -7.00 3.27 2.84
CA ILE A 129 -8.15 2.91 3.68
C ILE A 129 -9.10 1.98 2.92
N ALA A 130 -9.30 2.18 1.61
CA ALA A 130 -10.13 1.33 0.77
C ALA A 130 -9.59 -0.11 0.69
N HIS A 131 -8.29 -0.30 0.59
CA HIS A 131 -7.68 -1.64 0.64
C HIS A 131 -8.00 -2.38 1.93
N ILE A 132 -8.03 -1.70 3.07
CA ILE A 132 -8.38 -2.28 4.36
C ILE A 132 -9.88 -2.55 4.45
N THR A 133 -10.71 -1.60 4.05
CA THR A 133 -12.17 -1.72 4.17
C THR A 133 -12.75 -2.76 3.23
N ALA A 134 -12.21 -2.89 2.01
CA ALA A 134 -12.55 -3.96 1.07
C ALA A 134 -11.84 -5.29 1.38
N ARG A 135 -10.99 -5.34 2.43
CA ARG A 135 -10.24 -6.53 2.87
C ARG A 135 -9.37 -7.16 1.78
N HIS A 136 -8.77 -6.35 0.89
CA HIS A 136 -8.04 -6.84 -0.28
C HIS A 136 -6.90 -7.79 0.08
N ALA A 137 -6.13 -7.50 1.15
CA ALA A 137 -5.07 -8.39 1.62
C ALA A 137 -5.63 -9.74 2.08
N VAL A 138 -6.72 -9.73 2.86
CA VAL A 138 -7.37 -10.96 3.36
C VAL A 138 -7.92 -11.80 2.21
N ARG A 139 -8.58 -11.16 1.24
CA ARG A 139 -9.12 -11.82 0.03
C ARG A 139 -8.00 -12.42 -0.82
N GLY A 140 -6.91 -11.67 -1.02
CA GLY A 140 -5.73 -12.14 -1.75
C GLY A 140 -5.06 -13.34 -1.06
N MET A 141 -4.85 -13.26 0.26
CA MET A 141 -4.28 -14.35 1.04
C MET A 141 -5.18 -15.61 1.04
N SER A 142 -6.49 -15.44 1.19
CA SER A 142 -7.44 -16.54 1.15
C SER A 142 -7.43 -17.27 -0.19
N THR A 143 -7.38 -16.50 -1.29
CA THR A 143 -7.26 -17.06 -2.64
C THR A 143 -5.95 -17.82 -2.81
N ALA A 144 -4.81 -17.28 -2.35
CA ALA A 144 -3.51 -17.94 -2.43
C ALA A 144 -3.47 -19.22 -1.60
N GLN A 145 -4.06 -19.24 -0.40
CA GLN A 145 -4.14 -20.45 0.45
C GLN A 145 -4.90 -21.58 -0.23
N VAL A 146 -6.06 -21.28 -0.83
CA VAL A 146 -6.86 -22.29 -1.54
C VAL A 146 -6.14 -22.77 -2.79
N THR A 147 -5.54 -21.88 -3.54
CA THR A 147 -4.77 -22.24 -4.74
C THR A 147 -3.60 -23.16 -4.38
N ASN A 148 -2.85 -22.83 -3.33
CA ASN A 148 -1.73 -23.66 -2.85
C ASN A 148 -2.20 -25.02 -2.34
N LEU A 149 -3.36 -25.10 -1.66
CA LEU A 149 -3.97 -26.36 -1.24
C LEU A 149 -4.35 -27.21 -2.44
N LEU A 150 -4.98 -26.65 -3.46
CA LEU A 150 -5.35 -27.36 -4.68
C LEU A 150 -4.13 -27.87 -5.45
N ILE A 151 -3.08 -27.06 -5.56
CA ILE A 151 -1.81 -27.46 -6.17
C ILE A 151 -1.16 -28.58 -5.35
N GLY A 152 -1.13 -28.46 -4.01
CA GLY A 152 -0.59 -29.49 -3.11
C GLY A 152 -1.34 -30.82 -3.21
N LEU A 153 -2.65 -30.79 -3.33
CA LEU A 153 -3.49 -32.00 -3.55
C LEU A 153 -3.22 -32.64 -4.92
N ALA A 154 -2.98 -31.82 -5.95
CA ALA A 154 -2.64 -32.31 -7.28
C ALA A 154 -1.21 -32.90 -7.34
N ALA A 155 -0.29 -32.37 -6.55
CA ALA A 155 1.12 -32.78 -6.50
C ALA A 155 1.41 -33.93 -5.53
N SER A 156 0.45 -34.40 -4.76
CA SER A 156 0.46 -35.57 -3.82
C SER A 156 1.69 -35.77 -2.91
N SER A 157 2.43 -34.73 -2.57
CA SER A 157 3.60 -34.89 -1.68
C SER A 157 4.08 -33.59 -1.08
N VAL A 158 3.40 -33.01 -0.09
CA VAL A 158 4.08 -32.06 0.84
C VAL A 158 3.42 -32.12 2.23
N PRO A 159 4.16 -32.53 3.29
CA PRO A 159 3.69 -32.42 4.66
C PRO A 159 3.78 -30.99 5.19
N GLY A 160 2.67 -30.49 5.75
CA GLY A 160 2.53 -29.52 6.83
C GLY A 160 3.60 -28.45 7.05
N GLY A 161 3.48 -27.29 6.39
CA GLY A 161 4.13 -26.05 6.83
C GLY A 161 3.21 -25.27 7.78
N SER A 162 3.76 -24.68 8.85
CA SER A 162 2.99 -23.94 9.83
C SER A 162 2.32 -22.69 9.20
N ILE A 163 1.02 -22.55 9.41
CA ILE A 163 0.17 -21.48 8.85
C ILE A 163 0.67 -20.06 9.22
N SER A 164 1.37 -19.90 10.33
CA SER A 164 1.86 -18.60 10.81
C SER A 164 2.94 -17.96 9.91
N ASN A 165 3.91 -18.74 9.45
CA ASN A 165 4.98 -18.22 8.60
C ASN A 165 4.51 -17.97 7.16
N SER A 166 3.57 -18.78 6.65
CA SER A 166 3.01 -18.57 5.31
C SER A 166 2.11 -17.32 5.22
N GLY A 167 1.34 -17.00 6.26
CA GLY A 167 0.51 -15.78 6.28
C GLY A 167 1.33 -14.51 6.29
N PHE A 168 2.41 -14.45 7.06
CA PHE A 168 3.33 -13.33 7.12
C PHE A 168 4.08 -13.13 5.79
N ASN A 169 4.53 -14.22 5.16
CA ASN A 169 5.17 -14.17 3.86
C ASN A 169 4.22 -13.71 2.74
N LEU A 170 2.94 -14.13 2.77
CA LEU A 170 1.94 -13.67 1.83
C LEU A 170 1.63 -12.17 2.00
N LEU A 171 1.55 -11.70 3.25
CA LEU A 171 1.38 -10.27 3.52
C LEU A 171 2.57 -9.45 3.03
N ASN A 172 3.81 -9.91 3.28
CA ASN A 172 5.01 -9.30 2.74
C ASN A 172 5.00 -9.23 1.20
N GLN A 173 4.52 -10.29 0.55
CA GLN A 173 4.39 -10.27 -0.91
C GLN A 173 3.38 -9.22 -1.39
N ILE A 174 2.25 -9.07 -0.72
CA ILE A 174 1.24 -8.06 -1.06
C ILE A 174 1.80 -6.66 -0.87
N VAL A 175 2.44 -6.39 0.27
CA VAL A 175 3.04 -5.08 0.57
C VAL A 175 4.14 -4.71 -0.43
N ASN A 176 4.96 -5.69 -0.87
CA ASN A 176 6.10 -5.42 -1.77
C ASN A 176 5.76 -5.52 -3.26
N LYS A 177 4.76 -6.32 -3.65
CA LYS A 177 4.39 -6.54 -5.07
C LYS A 177 3.09 -5.86 -5.48
N GLY A 178 2.33 -5.36 -4.49
CA GLY A 178 1.04 -4.70 -4.70
C GLY A 178 -0.13 -5.66 -4.96
N TYR A 179 -1.25 -5.06 -5.26
CA TYR A 179 -2.52 -5.72 -5.47
C TYR A 179 -2.79 -6.01 -6.96
N SER A 180 -3.77 -6.86 -7.23
CA SER A 180 -4.23 -7.09 -8.60
C SER A 180 -4.89 -5.82 -9.16
N ARG A 181 -4.87 -5.67 -10.50
CA ARG A 181 -5.54 -4.53 -11.18
C ARG A 181 -7.02 -4.38 -10.79
N LYS A 182 -7.71 -5.49 -10.52
CA LYS A 182 -9.09 -5.49 -10.07
C LYS A 182 -9.24 -4.83 -8.70
N TYR A 183 -8.36 -5.16 -7.75
CA TYR A 183 -8.37 -4.58 -6.41
C TYR A 183 -7.94 -3.12 -6.41
N GLU A 184 -7.04 -2.75 -7.31
CA GLU A 184 -6.66 -1.34 -7.51
C GLU A 184 -7.85 -0.51 -8.02
N SER A 185 -8.57 -1.00 -9.04
CA SER A 185 -9.77 -0.31 -9.55
C SER A 185 -10.87 -0.22 -8.49
N GLU A 186 -11.10 -1.29 -7.72
CA GLU A 186 -12.05 -1.28 -6.60
C GLU A 186 -11.65 -0.25 -5.53
N ALA A 187 -10.35 -0.16 -5.19
CA ALA A 187 -9.84 0.82 -4.24
C ALA A 187 -9.97 2.26 -4.75
N ASP A 188 -9.77 2.50 -6.04
CA ASP A 188 -9.97 3.81 -6.67
C ASP A 188 -11.42 4.30 -6.58
N ASP A 189 -12.37 3.42 -6.87
CA ASP A 189 -13.81 3.75 -6.79
C ASP A 189 -14.21 4.08 -5.34
N ILE A 190 -13.77 3.29 -4.38
CA ILE A 190 -14.01 3.52 -2.96
C ILE A 190 -13.30 4.80 -2.48
N ALA A 191 -12.07 5.05 -2.93
CA ALA A 191 -11.34 6.28 -2.58
C ALA A 191 -12.08 7.53 -3.06
N LYS A 192 -12.62 7.48 -4.27
CA LYS A 192 -13.46 8.56 -4.83
C LYS A 192 -14.69 8.83 -3.95
N GLU A 193 -15.35 7.76 -3.48
CA GLU A 193 -16.48 7.86 -2.56
C GLU A 193 -16.06 8.50 -1.23
N TYR A 194 -14.94 8.07 -0.62
CA TYR A 194 -14.45 8.63 0.64
C TYR A 194 -14.04 10.09 0.51
N LEU A 195 -13.43 10.48 -0.59
CA LEU A 195 -13.16 11.89 -0.91
C LEU A 195 -14.45 12.70 -0.91
N GLY A 196 -15.49 12.24 -1.59
CA GLY A 196 -16.80 12.88 -1.64
C GLY A 196 -17.46 13.02 -0.27
N ARG A 197 -17.46 11.95 0.54
CA ARG A 197 -18.01 11.95 1.92
C ARG A 197 -17.32 12.98 2.82
N ASN A 198 -16.05 13.29 2.56
CA ASN A 198 -15.24 14.26 3.31
C ASN A 198 -15.20 15.66 2.67
N GLY A 199 -15.94 15.89 1.59
CA GLY A 199 -16.03 17.17 0.89
C GLY A 199 -14.77 17.55 0.11
N TYR A 200 -13.91 16.60 -0.23
CA TYR A 200 -12.75 16.81 -1.08
C TYR A 200 -13.10 16.70 -2.57
N ASN A 201 -12.24 17.30 -3.40
CA ASN A 201 -12.31 17.13 -4.84
C ASN A 201 -12.08 15.65 -5.18
N GLN A 202 -13.07 15.03 -5.81
CA GLN A 202 -13.03 13.59 -6.13
C GLN A 202 -12.01 13.21 -7.20
N ASN A 203 -11.49 14.18 -7.98
CA ASN A 203 -10.42 13.96 -8.95
C ASN A 203 -9.01 14.04 -8.33
N ALA A 204 -8.91 14.28 -7.03
CA ALA A 204 -7.61 14.51 -6.39
C ALA A 204 -6.65 13.32 -6.55
N MET A 205 -7.14 12.09 -6.41
CA MET A 205 -6.32 10.88 -6.64
C MET A 205 -5.85 10.78 -8.09
N ALA A 206 -6.73 11.02 -9.07
CA ALA A 206 -6.35 11.00 -10.48
C ALA A 206 -5.32 12.09 -10.82
N ASN A 207 -5.43 13.27 -10.20
CA ASN A 207 -4.46 14.35 -10.37
C ASN A 207 -3.10 13.97 -9.80
N PHE A 208 -3.07 13.38 -8.61
CA PHE A 208 -1.84 12.85 -8.01
C PHE A 208 -1.17 11.81 -8.92
N LEU A 209 -1.91 10.81 -9.43
CA LEU A 209 -1.36 9.81 -10.34
C LEU A 209 -0.80 10.42 -11.63
N LYS A 210 -1.42 11.47 -12.17
CA LYS A 210 -0.88 12.21 -13.33
C LYS A 210 0.44 12.89 -12.99
N THR A 211 0.52 13.54 -11.84
CA THR A 211 1.76 14.19 -11.37
C THR A 211 2.88 13.18 -11.23
N MET A 212 2.61 12.04 -10.59
CA MET A 212 3.59 10.97 -10.42
C MET A 212 4.04 10.37 -11.76
N LYS A 213 3.10 10.15 -12.70
CA LYS A 213 3.45 9.67 -14.03
C LYS A 213 4.34 10.66 -14.78
N SER A 214 4.03 11.94 -14.73
CA SER A 214 4.86 12.97 -15.38
C SER A 214 6.26 13.05 -14.77
N ALA A 215 6.39 12.84 -13.46
CA ALA A 215 7.69 12.79 -12.79
C ALA A 215 8.49 11.55 -13.24
N ASP A 216 7.85 10.39 -13.32
CA ASP A 216 8.48 9.15 -13.79
C ASP A 216 8.92 9.26 -15.27
N ASP A 217 8.09 9.84 -16.13
CA ASP A 217 8.41 10.08 -17.55
C ASP A 217 9.65 11.02 -17.67
N LEU A 218 9.73 12.07 -16.85
CA LEU A 218 10.87 13.00 -16.82
C LEU A 218 12.16 12.31 -16.36
N GLU A 219 12.11 11.53 -15.28
CA GLU A 219 13.26 10.77 -14.79
C GLU A 219 13.77 9.78 -15.84
N ASN A 220 12.86 9.09 -16.53
CA ASN A 220 13.18 8.20 -17.63
C ASN A 220 13.89 8.91 -18.79
N GLU A 221 13.46 10.13 -19.14
CA GLU A 221 14.13 10.96 -20.17
C GLU A 221 15.52 11.40 -19.74
N ILE A 222 15.67 11.84 -18.48
CA ILE A 222 16.97 12.24 -17.93
C ILE A 222 17.92 11.05 -17.93
N ALA A 223 17.50 9.90 -17.42
CA ALA A 223 18.31 8.69 -17.37
C ALA A 223 18.78 8.25 -18.78
N LYS A 224 17.90 8.34 -19.78
CA LYS A 224 18.27 8.04 -21.18
C LYS A 224 19.30 9.02 -21.74
N LYS A 225 19.17 10.32 -21.46
CA LYS A 225 20.11 11.35 -21.93
C LYS A 225 21.48 11.22 -21.28
N GLU A 226 21.53 10.81 -20.03
CA GLU A 226 22.76 10.73 -19.24
C GLU A 226 23.41 9.34 -19.26
N GLY A 227 22.75 8.34 -19.86
CA GLY A 227 23.23 6.95 -19.87
C GLY A 227 23.28 6.31 -18.48
N SER A 228 22.50 6.83 -17.54
CA SER A 228 22.47 6.44 -16.14
C SER A 228 21.36 5.43 -15.87
N PRO A 229 21.53 4.52 -14.88
CA PRO A 229 20.40 3.70 -14.45
C PRO A 229 19.29 4.58 -13.88
N ILE A 230 18.04 4.21 -14.16
CA ILE A 230 16.87 4.92 -13.69
C ILE A 230 16.84 4.85 -12.16
N SER A 231 16.60 6.00 -11.50
CA SER A 231 16.47 6.04 -10.05
C SER A 231 15.26 5.20 -9.59
N ALA A 232 15.45 4.34 -8.60
CA ALA A 232 14.39 3.47 -8.08
C ALA A 232 13.29 4.24 -7.30
N GLY A 233 13.47 5.54 -7.03
CA GLY A 233 12.59 6.32 -6.16
C GLY A 233 11.14 6.38 -6.63
N TYR A 234 10.91 6.75 -7.89
CA TYR A 234 9.54 6.87 -8.45
C TYR A 234 8.90 5.52 -8.79
N HIS A 235 9.70 4.49 -9.07
CA HIS A 235 9.17 3.18 -9.43
C HIS A 235 8.45 2.45 -8.29
N ASN A 236 8.73 2.78 -7.02
CA ASN A 236 8.20 2.01 -5.90
C ASN A 236 6.69 2.12 -5.76
N ILE A 237 6.10 3.31 -5.87
CA ILE A 237 4.64 3.46 -5.77
C ILE A 237 3.91 2.77 -6.93
N PHE A 238 4.48 2.80 -8.15
CA PHE A 238 3.88 2.12 -9.31
C PHE A 238 4.15 0.61 -9.34
N SER A 239 5.15 0.12 -8.61
CA SER A 239 5.38 -1.32 -8.45
C SER A 239 4.38 -1.96 -7.51
N THR A 240 3.96 -1.25 -6.47
CA THR A 240 2.97 -1.70 -5.49
C THR A 240 1.53 -1.35 -5.88
N HIS A 241 1.33 -0.21 -6.58
CA HIS A 241 0.05 0.26 -7.10
C HIS A 241 0.17 0.55 -8.60
N PRO A 242 0.14 -0.48 -9.47
CA PRO A 242 0.35 -0.29 -10.89
C PRO A 242 -0.55 0.81 -11.44
N SER A 243 0.06 1.97 -11.74
CA SER A 243 -0.63 3.05 -12.43
C SER A 243 -0.73 2.64 -13.87
N THR A 244 -1.95 2.53 -14.34
CA THR A 244 -2.20 2.40 -15.75
C THR A 244 -2.91 3.66 -16.21
N GLU A 245 -2.60 4.10 -17.40
CA GLU A 245 -3.38 5.16 -18.06
C GLU A 245 -4.88 4.86 -17.97
N ASN A 246 -5.23 3.57 -18.04
CA ASN A 246 -6.59 3.09 -17.87
C ASN A 246 -7.21 3.44 -16.50
N ARG A 247 -6.45 3.43 -15.40
CA ARG A 247 -6.95 3.83 -14.07
C ARG A 247 -7.24 5.33 -14.04
N ILE A 248 -6.29 6.14 -14.51
CA ILE A 248 -6.45 7.61 -14.58
C ILE A 248 -7.65 7.96 -15.46
N GLU A 249 -7.78 7.32 -16.61
CA GLU A 249 -8.94 7.54 -17.51
C GLU A 249 -10.24 7.09 -16.86
N ALA A 250 -10.29 5.93 -16.21
CA ALA A 250 -11.48 5.43 -15.53
C ALA A 250 -11.95 6.41 -14.45
N MET A 251 -11.04 6.89 -13.61
CA MET A 251 -11.35 7.89 -12.58
C MET A 251 -11.91 9.20 -13.17
N ASN A 252 -11.44 9.61 -14.36
CA ASN A 252 -11.88 10.83 -15.00
C ASN A 252 -13.20 10.67 -15.80
N ARG A 253 -13.58 9.45 -16.19
CA ARG A 253 -14.83 9.17 -16.95
C ARG A 253 -16.08 9.29 -16.08
N THR A 254 -15.97 9.02 -14.80
CA THR A 254 -17.09 9.16 -13.87
C THR A 254 -17.24 10.61 -13.44
N GLU A 255 -18.48 11.11 -13.38
CA GLU A 255 -18.76 12.43 -12.83
C GLU A 255 -18.09 12.57 -11.47
N SER A 256 -17.48 13.72 -11.26
CA SER A 256 -16.80 14.01 -10.01
C SER A 256 -17.29 15.34 -9.44
N ILE A 257 -17.54 15.31 -8.15
CA ILE A 257 -17.97 16.49 -7.42
C ILE A 257 -16.74 17.34 -7.13
N ALA A 258 -16.82 18.61 -7.53
CA ALA A 258 -15.83 19.61 -7.13
C ALA A 258 -15.88 19.78 -5.61
N GLY A 259 -14.71 19.82 -4.97
CA GLY A 259 -14.59 19.94 -3.53
C GLY A 259 -13.36 20.71 -3.13
N LYS A 260 -13.15 20.81 -1.82
CA LYS A 260 -11.99 21.50 -1.26
C LYS A 260 -10.68 20.85 -1.70
N LYS A 261 -9.66 21.66 -1.90
CA LYS A 261 -8.28 21.22 -2.20
C LYS A 261 -7.35 21.48 -1.01
N ASN A 262 -7.57 22.54 -0.27
CA ASN A 262 -6.75 23.00 0.86
C ASN A 262 -5.25 23.03 0.52
N LYS A 263 -4.91 23.62 -0.64
CA LYS A 263 -3.55 23.62 -1.18
C LYS A 263 -2.58 24.37 -0.27
N ASP A 264 -2.87 25.64 0.02
CA ASP A 264 -1.92 26.53 0.71
C ASP A 264 -1.67 26.09 2.16
N ALA A 265 -2.72 25.63 2.86
CA ALA A 265 -2.60 25.07 4.19
C ALA A 265 -1.72 23.82 4.22
N PHE A 266 -1.89 22.93 3.24
CA PHE A 266 -1.08 21.72 3.11
C PHE A 266 0.37 22.04 2.79
N LEU A 267 0.65 22.90 1.80
CA LEU A 267 2.02 23.24 1.42
C LEU A 267 2.77 23.92 2.59
N LYS A 268 2.08 24.73 3.38
CA LYS A 268 2.65 25.30 4.60
C LYS A 268 2.96 24.22 5.66
N MET A 269 2.16 23.16 5.72
CA MET A 269 2.36 22.05 6.67
C MET A 269 3.60 21.21 6.34
N ILE A 270 3.90 21.04 5.06
CA ILE A 270 5.07 20.26 4.59
C ILE A 270 6.30 21.14 4.33
N ASP A 271 6.21 22.46 4.53
CA ASP A 271 7.34 23.37 4.36
C ASP A 271 8.49 23.00 5.31
N GLY A 272 9.70 22.96 4.77
CA GLY A 272 10.89 22.50 5.50
C GLY A 272 10.99 20.96 5.69
N LEU A 273 10.07 20.16 5.10
CA LEU A 273 10.22 18.70 5.09
C LEU A 273 11.45 18.30 4.26
N PRO A 274 12.40 17.52 4.80
CA PRO A 274 13.58 17.09 4.05
C PRO A 274 13.20 16.34 2.77
N TYR A 275 13.76 16.75 1.64
CA TYR A 275 13.60 16.08 0.36
C TYR A 275 14.79 15.15 0.10
N GLY A 276 14.52 13.90 -0.32
CA GLY A 276 15.57 12.91 -0.54
C GLY A 276 16.12 12.28 0.75
N THR A 277 17.32 11.71 0.67
CA THR A 277 18.04 11.14 1.82
C THR A 277 18.51 12.25 2.77
N SER A 278 18.62 11.94 4.04
CA SER A 278 19.20 12.87 5.02
C SER A 278 20.71 13.06 4.79
N ASP A 279 21.22 14.22 5.18
CA ASP A 279 22.66 14.48 5.14
C ASP A 279 23.47 13.48 5.98
N GLU A 280 22.84 12.88 6.99
CA GLU A 280 23.42 11.87 7.87
C GLU A 280 23.53 10.48 7.23
N GLU A 281 22.75 10.20 6.18
CA GLU A 281 22.74 8.90 5.48
C GLU A 281 23.56 8.91 4.20
N GLY A 282 23.83 10.10 3.65
CA GLY A 282 24.44 10.25 2.35
C GLY A 282 23.52 9.83 1.21
N TYR A 283 24.00 9.97 -0.02
CA TYR A 283 23.21 9.62 -1.22
C TYR A 283 24.10 9.18 -2.38
N MET A 284 23.54 8.39 -3.26
CA MET A 284 24.16 8.04 -4.53
C MET A 284 23.75 9.03 -5.60
N ARG A 285 24.75 9.54 -6.35
CA ARG A 285 24.50 10.25 -7.61
C ARG A 285 25.37 9.58 -8.69
N TYR A 286 24.72 8.93 -9.63
CA TYR A 286 25.38 8.05 -10.59
C TYR A 286 26.20 6.96 -9.89
N ASN A 287 27.47 6.90 -10.14
CA ASN A 287 28.41 5.92 -9.58
C ASN A 287 29.22 6.48 -8.39
N THR A 288 28.78 7.59 -7.81
CA THR A 288 29.49 8.27 -6.71
C THR A 288 28.59 8.38 -5.49
N PHE A 289 29.06 7.90 -4.36
CA PHE A 289 28.45 8.12 -3.05
C PHE A 289 28.92 9.46 -2.48
N TYR A 290 27.98 10.24 -1.98
CA TYR A 290 28.20 11.51 -1.29
C TYR A 290 27.67 11.41 0.12
N HIS A 291 28.42 11.85 1.10
CA HIS A 291 28.00 11.96 2.48
C HIS A 291 28.20 13.40 2.95
N PRO A 292 27.19 14.28 2.86
CA PRO A 292 27.33 15.70 3.15
C PRO A 292 27.80 15.95 4.57
N PHE A 293 27.27 15.26 5.57
CA PHE A 293 27.62 15.42 6.97
C PHE A 293 29.10 15.18 7.25
N PHE A 294 29.72 14.16 6.66
CA PHE A 294 31.14 13.88 6.79
C PHE A 294 32.00 14.56 5.71
N ALA A 295 31.40 15.33 4.80
CA ALA A 295 32.08 15.98 3.68
C ALA A 295 32.94 15.03 2.85
N ILE A 296 32.52 13.77 2.68
CA ILE A 296 33.22 12.74 1.90
C ILE A 296 32.45 12.36 0.64
N LYS A 297 33.19 11.98 -0.39
CA LYS A 297 32.67 11.35 -1.60
C LYS A 297 33.62 10.29 -2.10
N PHE A 298 33.09 9.22 -2.69
CA PHE A 298 33.89 8.22 -3.40
C PHE A 298 33.08 7.59 -4.52
N SER A 299 33.79 7.22 -5.57
CA SER A 299 33.17 6.52 -6.70
C SER A 299 33.17 5.03 -6.47
N ILE A 300 32.05 4.38 -6.79
CA ILE A 300 31.89 2.94 -6.68
C ILE A 300 32.40 2.29 -7.96
N PRO A 301 33.30 1.28 -7.87
CA PRO A 301 33.77 0.56 -9.04
C PRO A 301 32.60 -0.09 -9.80
N LYS A 302 32.71 -0.13 -11.14
CA LYS A 302 31.70 -0.75 -12.00
C LYS A 302 31.48 -2.21 -11.60
N GLY A 303 30.22 -2.59 -11.34
CA GLY A 303 29.83 -3.93 -10.90
C GLY A 303 29.84 -4.16 -9.39
N TRP A 304 30.04 -3.11 -8.60
CA TRP A 304 29.92 -3.14 -7.16
C TRP A 304 28.61 -2.46 -6.72
N ASP A 305 27.97 -3.04 -5.70
CA ASP A 305 26.80 -2.45 -5.04
C ASP A 305 27.18 -2.04 -3.61
N LEU A 306 26.71 -0.86 -3.19
CA LEU A 306 26.72 -0.48 -1.79
C LEU A 306 25.65 -1.30 -1.07
N LYS A 307 26.05 -2.04 -0.03
CA LYS A 307 25.10 -2.64 0.92
C LYS A 307 25.14 -1.82 2.20
N ASN A 308 23.96 -1.36 2.60
CA ASN A 308 23.76 -0.80 3.95
C ASN A 308 23.82 -1.89 5.00
#